data_b24454c83343f68437785841db5edc2f
#
_entry.id   b24454c83343f68437785841db5edc2f
#
_cell.length_a   1.000
_cell.length_b   1.000
_cell.length_c   1.000
_cell.angle_alpha   90.00
_cell.angle_beta   90.00
_cell.angle_gamma   90.00
#
_symmetry.space_group_name_H-M   'P 1'
#
loop_
_entity.id
_entity.type
_entity.pdbx_description
1 polymer ?
#
loop_
_entity_poly.entity_id
_entity_poly.type
_entity_poly.pdbx_seq_one_letter_code
_entity_poly.pdbx_strand_id
1 'polypeptide(L)'
;MSQWQDIKDFHEKFALSYDGPPRDLPTDLSSFRLGFIFEELDELIVAETKTEVLDALVDLVYVIMGTAYLQGFDFQEAWRRVHAANMAKTRGPSARSQEYDIIKPEGWTAPDLSDLAGE
;
A
#
# COMPACT_ATOMS: atom_id res chain seq x y z
N MET A 1 15.89 2.26 10.35
CA MET A 1 14.88 3.26 9.93
C MET A 1 13.99 2.62 8.89
N SER A 2 12.71 2.75 9.06
CA SER A 2 11.74 2.16 8.14
C SER A 2 11.24 3.19 7.13
N GLN A 3 10.73 2.73 6.01
CA GLN A 3 10.04 3.58 5.05
C GLN A 3 8.83 4.26 5.69
N TRP A 4 8.18 3.58 6.63
CA TRP A 4 7.04 4.18 7.34
C TRP A 4 7.46 5.42 8.13
N GLN A 5 8.62 5.38 8.76
CA GLN A 5 9.15 6.55 9.46
C GLN A 5 9.45 7.69 8.49
N ASP A 6 9.97 7.37 7.30
CA ASP A 6 10.21 8.38 6.27
C ASP A 6 8.91 9.09 5.85
N ILE A 7 7.82 8.34 5.72
CA ILE A 7 6.50 8.90 5.39
C ILE A 7 6.02 9.85 6.49
N LYS A 8 6.18 9.47 7.76
CA LYS A 8 5.84 10.34 8.90
C LYS A 8 6.65 11.62 8.87
N ASP A 9 7.96 11.50 8.69
CA ASP A 9 8.88 12.65 8.67
C ASP A 9 8.55 13.61 7.54
N PHE A 10 8.21 13.07 6.36
CA PHE A 10 7.81 13.88 5.20
C PHE A 10 6.55 14.70 5.51
N HIS A 11 5.52 14.08 6.05
CA HIS A 11 4.27 14.78 6.35
C HIS A 11 4.45 15.80 7.46
N GLU A 12 5.26 15.49 8.46
CA GLU A 12 5.58 16.44 9.54
C GLU A 12 6.32 17.66 8.98
N LYS A 13 7.29 17.45 8.12
CA LYS A 13 8.06 18.54 7.51
C LYS A 13 7.18 19.53 6.76
N PHE A 14 6.15 19.05 6.07
CA PHE A 14 5.31 19.88 5.22
C PHE A 14 3.98 20.27 5.88
N ALA A 15 3.87 20.12 7.21
CA ALA A 15 2.68 20.47 7.99
C ALA A 15 1.41 19.72 7.52
N LEU A 16 1.58 18.46 7.13
CA LEU A 16 0.52 17.58 6.66
C LEU A 16 0.30 16.40 7.59
N SER A 17 0.74 16.53 8.86
CA SER A 17 0.63 15.45 9.83
C SER A 17 -0.80 15.07 10.12
N TYR A 18 -1.00 13.78 10.30
CA TYR A 18 -2.24 13.23 10.85
C TYR A 18 -1.89 12.13 11.84
N ASP A 19 -2.35 12.26 13.07
CA ASP A 19 -2.13 11.30 14.15
C ASP A 19 -3.42 10.93 14.87
N GLY A 20 -4.55 11.20 14.22
CA GLY A 20 -5.87 10.84 14.74
C GLY A 20 -6.22 9.37 14.50
N PRO A 21 -7.46 8.98 14.87
CA PRO A 21 -7.93 7.61 14.68
C PRO A 21 -8.07 7.25 13.21
N PRO A 22 -8.15 5.93 12.89
CA PRO A 22 -8.48 5.49 11.53
C PRO A 22 -9.74 6.17 11.00
N ARG A 23 -9.70 6.60 9.75
CA ARG A 23 -10.79 7.36 9.14
C ARG A 23 -10.88 7.13 7.64
N ASP A 24 -12.05 7.41 7.08
CA ASP A 24 -12.16 7.70 5.67
C ASP A 24 -11.62 9.11 5.43
N LEU A 25 -10.91 9.30 4.31
CA LEU A 25 -10.44 10.64 3.98
C LEU A 25 -11.63 11.55 3.61
N PRO A 26 -11.56 12.86 3.95
CA PRO A 26 -12.50 13.81 3.38
C PRO A 26 -12.55 13.70 1.86
N THR A 27 -13.71 13.93 1.25
CA THR A 27 -13.95 13.65 -0.17
C THR A 27 -12.90 14.28 -1.08
N ASP A 28 -12.56 15.55 -0.88
CA ASP A 28 -11.59 16.25 -1.74
C ASP A 28 -10.19 15.65 -1.58
N LEU A 29 -9.79 15.32 -0.37
CA LEU A 29 -8.49 14.71 -0.11
C LEU A 29 -8.43 13.29 -0.66
N SER A 30 -9.52 12.53 -0.54
CA SER A 30 -9.62 11.18 -1.11
C SER A 30 -9.44 11.23 -2.63
N SER A 31 -10.14 12.13 -3.31
CA SER A 31 -10.04 12.31 -4.75
C SER A 31 -8.62 12.72 -5.17
N PHE A 32 -8.01 13.63 -4.42
CA PHE A 32 -6.64 14.05 -4.67
C PHE A 32 -5.66 12.89 -4.53
N ARG A 33 -5.77 12.11 -3.46
CA ARG A 33 -4.86 10.98 -3.22
C ARG A 33 -5.03 9.87 -4.27
N LEU A 34 -6.25 9.54 -4.64
CA LEU A 34 -6.51 8.55 -5.69
C LEU A 34 -5.98 9.05 -7.05
N GLY A 35 -6.21 10.31 -7.38
CA GLY A 35 -5.66 10.92 -8.59
C GLY A 35 -4.14 10.85 -8.62
N PHE A 36 -3.51 11.10 -7.49
CA PHE A 36 -2.05 11.03 -7.35
C PHE A 36 -1.53 9.60 -7.59
N ILE A 37 -2.21 8.60 -7.02
CA ILE A 37 -1.85 7.19 -7.26
C ILE A 37 -1.98 6.85 -8.75
N PHE A 38 -3.04 7.32 -9.42
CA PHE A 38 -3.22 7.12 -10.86
C PHE A 38 -2.11 7.78 -11.67
N GLU A 39 -1.69 9.01 -11.32
CA GLU A 39 -0.58 9.68 -11.99
C GLU A 39 0.72 8.88 -11.90
N GLU A 40 1.06 8.39 -10.70
CA GLU A 40 2.27 7.61 -10.50
C GLU A 40 2.21 6.27 -11.23
N LEU A 41 1.04 5.64 -11.25
CA LEU A 41 0.84 4.42 -12.04
C LEU A 41 1.01 4.69 -13.53
N ASP A 42 0.48 5.80 -14.03
CA ASP A 42 0.62 6.19 -15.43
C ASP A 42 2.08 6.42 -15.79
N GLU A 43 2.85 7.09 -14.92
CA GLU A 43 4.28 7.26 -15.12
C GLU A 43 5.02 5.93 -15.23
N LEU A 44 4.62 4.95 -14.42
CA LEU A 44 5.17 3.59 -14.50
C LEU A 44 4.85 2.94 -15.86
N ILE A 45 3.62 3.09 -16.32
CA ILE A 45 3.15 2.50 -17.58
C ILE A 45 3.92 3.06 -18.78
N VAL A 46 4.21 4.36 -18.78
CA VAL A 46 4.88 5.04 -19.90
C VAL A 46 6.40 5.11 -19.76
N ALA A 47 6.96 4.61 -18.68
CA ALA A 47 8.40 4.65 -18.44
C ALA A 47 9.15 3.88 -19.54
N GLU A 48 10.24 4.47 -20.05
CA GLU A 48 11.00 3.91 -21.16
C GLU A 48 12.35 3.32 -20.74
N THR A 49 12.88 3.77 -19.60
CA THR A 49 14.18 3.31 -19.11
C THR A 49 14.03 2.62 -17.76
N LYS A 50 15.00 1.78 -17.42
CA LYS A 50 15.03 1.11 -16.11
C LYS A 50 15.08 2.12 -14.96
N THR A 51 15.77 3.23 -15.16
CA THR A 51 15.85 4.30 -14.16
C THR A 51 14.47 4.92 -13.94
N GLU A 52 13.74 5.20 -15.01
CA GLU A 52 12.37 5.72 -14.90
C GLU A 52 11.41 4.73 -14.26
N VAL A 53 11.55 3.44 -14.59
CA VAL A 53 10.75 2.37 -13.97
C VAL A 53 11.01 2.31 -12.46
N LEU A 54 12.28 2.32 -12.07
CA LEU A 54 12.64 2.27 -10.66
C LEU A 54 12.11 3.49 -9.89
N ASP A 55 12.27 4.67 -10.44
CA ASP A 55 11.78 5.90 -9.84
C ASP A 55 10.25 5.87 -9.68
N ALA A 56 9.53 5.45 -10.73
CA ALA A 56 8.08 5.34 -10.70
C ALA A 56 7.59 4.32 -9.67
N LEU A 57 8.27 3.19 -9.53
CA LEU A 57 7.92 2.18 -8.52
C LEU A 57 8.08 2.73 -7.10
N VAL A 58 9.17 3.44 -6.84
CA VAL A 58 9.39 4.05 -5.52
C VAL A 58 8.36 5.12 -5.24
N ASP A 59 8.10 6.00 -6.21
CA ASP A 59 7.11 7.08 -6.05
C ASP A 59 5.71 6.52 -5.79
N LEU A 60 5.33 5.45 -6.50
CA LEU A 60 4.02 4.83 -6.33
C LEU A 60 3.86 4.27 -4.90
N VAL A 61 4.87 3.56 -4.40
CA VAL A 61 4.85 3.05 -3.02
C VAL A 61 4.80 4.21 -2.01
N TYR A 62 5.56 5.27 -2.27
CA TYR A 62 5.60 6.45 -1.41
C TYR A 62 4.21 7.09 -1.27
N VAL A 63 3.51 7.27 -2.38
CA VAL A 63 2.17 7.86 -2.39
C VAL A 63 1.14 6.94 -1.73
N ILE A 64 1.23 5.63 -1.96
CA ILE A 64 0.34 4.65 -1.33
C ILE A 64 0.50 4.69 0.19
N MET A 65 1.73 4.64 0.67
CA MET A 65 2.01 4.71 2.11
C MET A 65 1.55 6.04 2.72
N GLY A 66 1.75 7.15 2.00
CA GLY A 66 1.26 8.45 2.42
C GLY A 66 -0.25 8.49 2.55
N THR A 67 -0.95 7.83 1.67
CA THR A 67 -2.42 7.73 1.74
C THR A 67 -2.85 6.97 2.99
N ALA A 68 -2.22 5.83 3.28
CA ALA A 68 -2.48 5.07 4.51
C ALA A 68 -2.19 5.89 5.77
N TYR A 69 -1.10 6.66 5.75
CA TYR A 69 -0.74 7.55 6.85
C TYR A 69 -1.83 8.59 7.11
N LEU A 70 -2.32 9.24 6.06
CA LEU A 70 -3.38 10.26 6.18
C LEU A 70 -4.70 9.69 6.66
N GLN A 71 -4.93 8.40 6.47
CA GLN A 71 -6.10 7.71 6.99
C GLN A 71 -5.95 7.24 8.44
N GLY A 72 -4.77 7.41 9.04
CA GLY A 72 -4.53 7.03 10.43
C GLY A 72 -4.35 5.53 10.63
N PHE A 73 -3.99 4.79 9.58
CA PHE A 73 -3.80 3.35 9.67
C PHE A 73 -2.45 2.98 10.28
N ASP A 74 -2.43 1.97 11.12
CA ASP A 74 -1.19 1.30 11.52
C ASP A 74 -0.75 0.38 10.38
N PHE A 75 -0.08 0.97 9.40
CA PHE A 75 0.32 0.29 8.18
C PHE A 75 1.34 -0.81 8.43
N GLN A 76 2.24 -0.64 9.40
CA GLN A 76 3.25 -1.62 9.72
C GLN A 76 2.63 -2.90 10.29
N GLU A 77 1.65 -2.77 11.18
CA GLU A 77 0.95 -3.93 11.73
C GLU A 77 0.07 -4.61 10.64
N ALA A 78 -0.60 -3.82 9.82
CA ALA A 78 -1.36 -4.36 8.70
C ALA A 78 -0.45 -5.13 7.74
N TRP A 79 0.71 -4.57 7.42
CA TRP A 79 1.71 -5.25 6.58
C TRP A 79 2.14 -6.57 7.19
N ARG A 80 2.44 -6.60 8.49
CA ARG A 80 2.85 -7.81 9.20
C ARG A 80 1.79 -8.91 9.06
N ARG A 81 0.52 -8.57 9.25
CA ARG A 81 -0.59 -9.54 9.14
C ARG A 81 -0.76 -10.05 7.72
N VAL A 82 -0.72 -9.16 6.74
CA VAL A 82 -0.81 -9.54 5.32
C VAL A 82 0.39 -10.38 4.92
N HIS A 83 1.59 -10.02 5.36
CA HIS A 83 2.80 -10.79 5.07
C HIS A 83 2.71 -12.21 5.63
N ALA A 84 2.28 -12.36 6.88
CA ALA A 84 2.10 -13.68 7.48
C ALA A 84 1.10 -14.53 6.68
N ALA A 85 -0.01 -13.94 6.25
CA ALA A 85 -1.00 -14.64 5.44
C ALA A 85 -0.43 -15.01 4.05
N ASN A 86 0.36 -14.13 3.45
CA ASN A 86 1.02 -14.43 2.18
C ASN A 86 2.03 -15.56 2.30
N MET A 87 2.77 -15.62 3.39
CA MET A 87 3.73 -16.69 3.64
C MET A 87 3.04 -18.07 3.86
N ALA A 88 1.75 -18.07 4.17
CA ALA A 88 0.96 -19.30 4.30
C ALA A 88 0.33 -19.76 2.99
N LYS A 89 0.55 -19.03 1.88
CA LYS A 89 0.11 -19.45 0.55
C LYS A 89 1.05 -20.47 -0.05
N THR A 90 0.64 -21.10 -1.15
CA THR A 90 1.46 -22.06 -1.89
C THR A 90 1.60 -21.65 -3.34
N ARG A 91 2.70 -22.10 -3.97
CA ARG A 91 2.92 -21.89 -5.39
C ARG A 91 2.12 -22.91 -6.19
N GLY A 92 1.50 -22.46 -7.29
CA GLY A 92 0.78 -23.36 -8.17
C GLY A 92 0.06 -22.62 -9.28
N PRO A 93 -0.58 -23.37 -10.20
CA PRO A 93 -1.36 -22.76 -11.26
C PRO A 93 -2.64 -22.13 -10.69
N SER A 94 -3.03 -21.00 -11.25
CA SER A 94 -4.21 -20.26 -10.85
C SER A 94 -5.19 -20.10 -12.00
N ALA A 95 -6.35 -19.48 -11.71
CA ALA A 95 -7.31 -19.10 -12.74
C ALA A 95 -6.72 -18.12 -13.76
N ARG A 96 -5.61 -17.45 -13.42
CA ARG A 96 -4.87 -16.58 -14.35
C ARG A 96 -3.92 -17.35 -15.24
N SER A 97 -3.91 -18.68 -15.14
CA SER A 97 -3.09 -19.59 -15.94
C SER A 97 -1.59 -19.32 -15.85
N GLN A 98 -1.12 -18.90 -14.68
CA GLN A 98 0.30 -18.64 -14.39
C GLN A 98 0.88 -19.73 -13.50
N GLU A 99 1.89 -20.46 -13.99
CA GLU A 99 2.58 -21.47 -13.20
C GLU A 99 3.39 -20.89 -12.03
N TYR A 100 3.70 -19.58 -12.12
CA TYR A 100 4.42 -18.86 -11.07
C TYR A 100 3.48 -18.17 -10.08
N ASP A 101 2.20 -18.40 -10.19
CA ASP A 101 1.24 -17.75 -9.32
C ASP A 101 1.26 -18.35 -7.93
N ILE A 102 0.82 -17.56 -6.99
CA ILE A 102 0.72 -17.93 -5.59
C ILE A 102 -0.75 -18.09 -5.27
N ILE A 103 -1.13 -19.27 -4.80
CA ILE A 103 -2.53 -19.63 -4.58
C ILE A 103 -2.80 -19.87 -3.11
N LYS A 104 -4.07 -19.79 -2.75
CA LYS A 104 -4.55 -20.01 -1.40
C LYS A 104 -4.81 -21.51 -1.21
N PRO A 105 -4.05 -22.20 -0.34
CA PRO A 105 -4.33 -23.61 -0.06
C PRO A 105 -5.63 -23.76 0.71
N GLU A 106 -6.15 -24.99 0.75
CA GLU A 106 -7.32 -25.31 1.55
C GLU A 106 -7.07 -24.93 3.02
N GLY A 107 -8.06 -24.29 3.65
CA GLY A 107 -7.95 -23.82 5.03
C GLY A 107 -7.24 -22.48 5.20
N TRP A 108 -6.74 -21.89 4.11
CA TRP A 108 -6.13 -20.58 4.20
C TRP A 108 -7.17 -19.50 4.49
N THR A 109 -6.85 -18.60 5.42
CA THR A 109 -7.74 -17.49 5.78
C THR A 109 -7.04 -16.15 5.55
N ALA A 110 -7.79 -15.17 5.03
CA ALA A 110 -7.31 -13.81 4.91
C ALA A 110 -7.08 -13.20 6.30
N PRO A 111 -6.14 -12.25 6.44
CA PRO A 111 -5.97 -11.56 7.71
C PRO A 111 -7.18 -10.68 8.01
N ASP A 112 -7.54 -10.59 9.28
CA ASP A 112 -8.54 -9.62 9.73
C ASP A 112 -7.82 -8.30 10.03
N LEU A 113 -8.18 -7.25 9.33
CA LEU A 113 -7.64 -5.91 9.50
C LEU A 113 -8.66 -4.91 10.05
N SER A 114 -9.85 -5.40 10.44
CA SER A 114 -10.97 -4.52 10.82
C SER A 114 -10.66 -3.64 12.03
N ASP A 115 -9.94 -4.16 13.02
CA ASP A 115 -9.52 -3.38 14.18
C ASP A 115 -8.59 -2.22 13.78
N LEU A 116 -7.70 -2.46 12.83
CA LEU A 116 -6.78 -1.43 12.33
C LEU A 116 -7.49 -0.38 11.47
N ALA A 117 -8.60 -0.76 10.87
CA ALA A 117 -9.42 0.14 10.07
C ALA A 117 -10.42 0.94 10.92
N GLY A 118 -10.54 0.64 12.20
CA GLY A 118 -11.50 1.30 13.08
C GLY A 118 -12.91 0.75 12.95
N GLU A 119 -13.04 -0.48 12.52
CA GLU A 119 -14.32 -1.17 12.32
C GLU A 119 -14.59 -2.27 13.32
#